data_7ef33a71610ebcc7f1361c289b39893a
#
_entry.id   7ef33a71610ebcc7f1361c289b39893a
#
_cell.length_a   1.000
_cell.length_b   1.000
_cell.length_c   1.000
_cell.angle_alpha   90.00
_cell.angle_beta   90.00
_cell.angle_gamma   90.00
#
_symmetry.space_group_name_H-M   'P 1'
#
loop_
_entity.id
_entity.type
_entity.pdbx_description
1 polymer ?
#
loop_
_entity_poly.entity_id
_entity_poly.type
_entity_poly.pdbx_seq_one_letter_code
_entity_poly.pdbx_strand_id
1 'polypeptide(L)'
;MTGPMARPMRMNEPPQVRSRDFKGSALRLLRRLTPQRGLTIAVILLGVGGIAVGVIGPRILGHATDLLFNGVIGRQLPAGLTKEQAIEAARARGDSTFADLLSGMNVVPGQGVDFGAVARTLVLALVL
;
A
#
# COMPACT_ATOMS: atom_id res chain seq x y z
N MET A 1 -65.19 -35.04 31.15
CA MET A 1 -64.11 -34.32 31.93
C MET A 1 -62.91 -34.15 30.99
N THR A 2 -62.90 -33.02 30.28
CA THR A 2 -61.84 -32.67 29.32
C THR A 2 -60.93 -31.62 29.98
N GLY A 3 -59.70 -32.06 30.37
CA GLY A 3 -58.71 -31.18 30.92
C GLY A 3 -58.12 -30.18 29.91
N PRO A 4 -57.72 -28.99 30.36
CA PRO A 4 -57.18 -27.98 29.46
C PRO A 4 -55.76 -28.37 28.98
N MET A 5 -55.59 -28.44 27.66
CA MET A 5 -54.30 -28.62 26.99
C MET A 5 -53.38 -27.47 27.35
N ALA A 6 -52.25 -27.78 28.02
CA ALA A 6 -51.17 -26.83 28.26
C ALA A 6 -50.58 -26.36 26.93
N ARG A 7 -50.61 -25.06 26.71
CA ARG A 7 -49.90 -24.40 25.57
C ARG A 7 -48.41 -24.58 25.78
N PRO A 8 -47.65 -25.05 24.79
CA PRO A 8 -46.18 -25.09 24.91
C PRO A 8 -45.65 -23.66 25.03
N MET A 9 -44.95 -23.39 26.12
CA MET A 9 -44.17 -22.18 26.29
C MET A 9 -43.15 -22.07 25.13
N ARG A 10 -43.33 -21.10 24.28
CA ARG A 10 -42.28 -20.68 23.33
C ARG A 10 -41.14 -20.12 24.16
N MET A 11 -40.13 -20.94 24.34
CA MET A 11 -38.87 -20.46 24.87
C MET A 11 -38.27 -19.45 23.91
N ASN A 12 -38.23 -18.20 24.36
CA ASN A 12 -37.23 -17.18 24.14
C ASN A 12 -36.54 -17.24 22.78
N GLU A 13 -37.20 -16.83 21.71
CA GLU A 13 -36.49 -16.29 20.55
C GLU A 13 -35.89 -14.95 21.02
N PRO A 14 -34.55 -14.78 20.93
CA PRO A 14 -33.97 -13.49 21.23
C PRO A 14 -34.58 -12.45 20.28
N PRO A 15 -34.92 -11.26 20.77
CA PRO A 15 -35.53 -10.24 19.93
C PRO A 15 -34.54 -9.97 18.79
N GLN A 16 -34.96 -10.32 17.56
CA GLN A 16 -34.25 -9.91 16.36
C GLN A 16 -34.34 -8.39 16.27
N VAL A 17 -33.37 -7.72 16.89
CA VAL A 17 -33.18 -6.29 16.75
C VAL A 17 -32.73 -6.04 15.31
N ARG A 18 -33.67 -6.10 14.40
CA ARG A 18 -33.50 -5.59 13.05
C ARG A 18 -33.28 -4.10 13.21
N SER A 19 -32.05 -3.65 13.04
CA SER A 19 -31.70 -2.22 13.00
C SER A 19 -32.36 -1.59 11.77
N ARG A 20 -33.67 -1.33 11.88
CA ARG A 20 -34.49 -0.76 10.81
C ARG A 20 -34.16 0.71 10.52
N ASP A 21 -33.42 1.36 11.41
CA ASP A 21 -33.06 2.78 11.29
C ASP A 21 -31.56 3.00 11.51
N PHE A 22 -30.73 2.34 10.69
CA PHE A 22 -29.28 2.60 10.71
C PHE A 22 -28.97 4.07 10.43
N LYS A 23 -29.66 4.68 9.46
CA LYS A 23 -29.47 6.11 9.14
C LYS A 23 -29.88 7.03 10.29
N GLY A 24 -31.01 6.78 10.95
CA GLY A 24 -31.48 7.57 12.09
C GLY A 24 -30.57 7.45 13.31
N SER A 25 -30.09 6.25 13.61
CA SER A 25 -29.17 5.99 14.70
C SER A 25 -27.78 6.58 14.44
N ALA A 26 -27.26 6.45 13.22
CA ALA A 26 -26.00 7.07 12.81
C ALA A 26 -26.06 8.59 12.87
N LEU A 27 -27.16 9.19 12.42
CA LEU A 27 -27.34 10.65 12.48
C LEU A 27 -27.42 11.17 13.92
N ARG A 28 -28.06 10.42 14.84
CA ARG A 28 -28.12 10.77 16.26
C ARG A 28 -26.75 10.67 16.92
N LEU A 29 -25.95 9.68 16.57
CA LEU A 29 -24.56 9.55 17.04
C LEU A 29 -23.68 10.68 16.51
N LEU A 30 -23.77 10.98 15.21
CA LEU A 30 -23.08 12.12 14.61
C LEU A 30 -23.47 13.46 15.24
N ARG A 31 -24.75 13.64 15.60
CA ARG A 31 -25.23 14.87 16.26
C ARG A 31 -24.69 15.01 17.69
N ARG A 32 -24.37 13.90 18.38
CA ARG A 32 -23.71 13.95 19.69
C ARG A 32 -22.23 14.28 19.61
N LEU A 33 -21.59 14.04 18.47
CA LEU A 33 -20.20 14.44 18.19
C LEU A 33 -20.06 15.92 17.82
N THR A 34 -21.19 16.62 17.56
CA THR A 34 -21.21 18.03 17.16
C THR A 34 -20.46 18.99 18.09
N PRO A 35 -20.52 18.86 19.45
CA PRO A 35 -19.77 19.75 20.32
C PRO A 35 -18.25 19.56 20.27
N GLN A 36 -17.77 18.42 19.75
CA GLN A 36 -16.33 18.08 19.65
C GLN A 36 -15.85 18.01 18.21
N ARG A 37 -16.41 18.81 17.31
CA ARG A 37 -16.08 18.81 15.88
C ARG A 37 -14.57 18.94 15.61
N GLY A 38 -13.88 19.79 16.38
CA GLY A 38 -12.44 19.97 16.25
C GLY A 38 -11.65 18.71 16.53
N LEU A 39 -11.99 17.97 17.60
CA LEU A 39 -11.35 16.71 17.94
C LEU A 39 -11.65 15.62 16.89
N THR A 40 -12.89 15.55 16.45
CA THR A 40 -13.30 14.59 15.41
C THR A 40 -12.56 14.83 14.09
N ILE A 41 -12.44 16.09 13.67
CA ILE A 41 -11.68 16.47 12.47
C ILE A 41 -10.19 16.14 12.66
N ALA A 42 -9.62 16.43 13.83
CA ALA A 42 -8.23 16.12 14.12
C ALA A 42 -7.95 14.60 14.03
N VAL A 43 -8.83 13.77 14.59
CA VAL A 43 -8.71 12.31 14.51
C VAL A 43 -8.81 11.81 13.08
N ILE A 44 -9.74 12.34 12.28
CA ILE A 44 -9.88 11.99 10.88
C ILE A 44 -8.63 12.40 10.09
N LEU A 45 -8.12 13.61 10.29
CA LEU A 45 -6.92 14.10 9.61
C LEU A 45 -5.68 13.27 10.00
N LEU A 46 -5.53 12.93 11.28
CA LEU A 46 -4.45 12.05 11.75
C LEU A 46 -4.58 10.65 11.15
N GLY A 47 -5.80 10.10 11.08
CA GLY A 47 -6.05 8.80 10.47
C GLY A 47 -5.72 8.79 8.98
N VAL A 48 -6.17 9.78 8.22
CA VAL A 48 -5.86 9.93 6.80
C VAL A 48 -4.36 10.14 6.60
N GLY A 49 -3.73 10.98 7.43
CA GLY A 49 -2.28 11.19 7.41
C GLY A 49 -1.49 9.91 7.66
N GLY A 50 -1.88 9.14 8.68
CA GLY A 50 -1.25 7.84 8.99
C GLY A 50 -1.36 6.83 7.85
N ILE A 51 -2.53 6.75 7.21
CA ILE A 51 -2.72 5.89 6.04
C ILE A 51 -1.85 6.35 4.87
N ALA A 52 -1.79 7.65 4.61
CA ALA A 52 -0.96 8.22 3.53
C ALA A 52 0.52 7.88 3.74
N VAL A 53 1.05 8.06 4.94
CA VAL A 53 2.43 7.70 5.29
C VAL A 53 2.65 6.19 5.13
N GLY A 54 1.70 5.36 5.59
CA GLY A 54 1.77 3.90 5.46
C GLY A 54 1.82 3.40 4.01
N VAL A 55 1.21 4.13 3.08
CA VAL A 55 1.24 3.78 1.63
C VAL A 55 2.49 4.32 0.95
N ILE A 56 2.97 5.50 1.34
CA ILE A 56 4.13 6.14 0.73
C ILE A 56 5.44 5.47 1.13
N GLY A 57 5.56 5.01 2.40
CA GLY A 57 6.78 4.40 2.94
C GLY A 57 7.33 3.23 2.08
N PRO A 58 6.55 2.18 1.81
CA PRO A 58 6.98 1.06 0.96
C PRO A 58 7.37 1.48 -0.45
N ARG A 59 6.73 2.51 -1.01
CA ARG A 59 7.02 3.03 -2.34
C ARG A 59 8.40 3.71 -2.40
N ILE A 60 8.75 4.46 -1.35
CA ILE A 60 10.06 5.12 -1.27
C ILE A 60 11.16 4.06 -1.11
N LEU A 61 10.94 3.04 -0.27
CA LEU A 61 11.89 1.92 -0.11
C LEU A 61 12.07 1.14 -1.41
N GLY A 62 10.99 0.89 -2.15
CA GLY A 62 11.05 0.29 -3.48
C GLY A 62 11.94 1.09 -4.43
N HIS A 63 11.76 2.42 -4.46
CA HIS A 63 12.59 3.28 -5.29
C HIS A 63 14.08 3.26 -4.89
N ALA A 64 14.39 3.21 -3.59
CA ALA A 64 15.78 3.06 -3.14
C ALA A 64 16.39 1.73 -3.60
N THR A 65 15.60 0.65 -3.56
CA THR A 65 16.01 -0.68 -4.03
C THR A 65 16.26 -0.66 -5.54
N ASP A 66 15.39 -0.03 -6.33
CA ASP A 66 15.56 0.13 -7.78
C ASP A 66 16.85 0.87 -8.13
N LEU A 67 17.17 1.95 -7.40
CA LEU A 67 18.41 2.69 -7.58
C LEU A 67 19.65 1.82 -7.34
N LEU A 68 19.64 0.98 -6.30
CA LEU A 68 20.71 0.06 -5.99
C LEU A 68 20.88 -0.99 -7.10
N PHE A 69 19.79 -1.66 -7.49
CA PHE A 69 19.83 -2.68 -8.53
C PHE A 69 20.25 -2.12 -9.89
N ASN A 70 19.69 -0.99 -10.29
CA ASN A 70 20.05 -0.31 -11.55
C ASN A 70 21.55 0.04 -11.56
N GLY A 71 22.08 0.55 -10.45
CA GLY A 71 23.49 0.88 -10.36
C GLY A 71 24.43 -0.33 -10.34
N VAL A 72 24.03 -1.41 -9.65
CA VAL A 72 24.84 -2.66 -9.63
C VAL A 72 24.91 -3.29 -11.00
N ILE A 73 23.76 -3.40 -11.68
CA ILE A 73 23.68 -3.97 -13.03
C ILE A 73 24.35 -3.04 -14.05
N GLY A 74 24.12 -1.73 -13.92
CA GLY A 74 24.75 -0.75 -14.80
C GLY A 74 26.27 -0.82 -14.78
N ARG A 75 26.86 -1.06 -13.60
CA ARG A 75 28.31 -1.23 -13.44
C ARG A 75 28.86 -2.50 -14.10
N GLN A 76 28.03 -3.55 -14.25
CA GLN A 76 28.44 -4.80 -14.90
C GLN A 76 28.37 -4.71 -16.43
N LEU A 77 27.67 -3.72 -16.96
CA LEU A 77 27.55 -3.48 -18.39
C LEU A 77 28.72 -2.61 -18.88
N PRO A 78 29.25 -2.88 -20.10
CA PRO A 78 30.31 -2.06 -20.67
C PRO A 78 29.87 -0.61 -20.80
N ALA A 79 30.75 0.32 -20.40
CA ALA A 79 30.51 1.75 -20.57
C ALA A 79 30.47 2.12 -22.04
N GLY A 80 29.58 3.06 -22.40
CA GLY A 80 29.44 3.55 -23.76
C GLY A 80 28.41 2.81 -24.63
N LEU A 81 27.79 1.74 -24.12
CA LEU A 81 26.64 1.12 -24.76
C LEU A 81 25.35 1.82 -24.37
N THR A 82 24.39 1.86 -25.30
CA THR A 82 23.02 2.21 -24.92
C THR A 82 22.33 1.02 -24.27
N LYS A 83 21.24 1.28 -23.56
CA LYS A 83 20.41 0.22 -22.96
C LYS A 83 19.94 -0.79 -24.00
N GLU A 84 19.51 -0.29 -25.15
CA GLU A 84 19.02 -1.10 -26.28
C GLU A 84 20.11 -2.02 -26.82
N GLN A 85 21.32 -1.51 -26.97
CA GLN A 85 22.48 -2.29 -27.41
C GLN A 85 22.86 -3.39 -26.40
N ALA A 86 22.73 -3.08 -25.10
CA ALA A 86 22.96 -4.08 -24.05
C ALA A 86 21.90 -5.19 -24.09
N ILE A 87 20.63 -4.87 -24.34
CA ILE A 87 19.53 -5.81 -24.50
C ILE A 87 19.77 -6.73 -25.73
N GLU A 88 20.14 -6.13 -26.87
CA GLU A 88 20.43 -6.88 -28.08
C GLU A 88 21.63 -7.82 -27.91
N ALA A 89 22.69 -7.33 -27.25
CA ALA A 89 23.85 -8.15 -26.95
C ALA A 89 23.52 -9.33 -26.01
N ALA A 90 22.62 -9.15 -25.05
CA ALA A 90 22.13 -10.23 -24.21
C ALA A 90 21.32 -11.26 -25.01
N ARG A 91 20.42 -10.82 -25.89
CA ARG A 91 19.67 -11.71 -26.78
C ARG A 91 20.56 -12.48 -27.75
N ALA A 92 21.57 -11.82 -28.31
CA ALA A 92 22.54 -12.49 -29.21
C ALA A 92 23.35 -13.57 -28.52
N ARG A 93 23.54 -13.50 -27.20
CA ARG A 93 24.17 -14.55 -26.38
C ARG A 93 23.20 -15.67 -25.97
N GLY A 94 21.92 -15.58 -26.32
CA GLY A 94 20.89 -16.52 -25.93
C GLY A 94 20.32 -16.31 -24.54
N ASP A 95 20.68 -15.20 -23.86
CA ASP A 95 20.20 -14.86 -22.51
C ASP A 95 18.96 -13.94 -22.59
N SER A 96 17.85 -14.54 -22.99
CA SER A 96 16.58 -13.82 -23.11
C SER A 96 16.07 -13.32 -21.75
N THR A 97 16.31 -14.09 -20.66
CA THR A 97 15.87 -13.71 -19.32
C THR A 97 16.57 -12.43 -18.86
N PHE A 98 17.87 -12.32 -19.09
CA PHE A 98 18.63 -11.13 -18.75
C PHE A 98 18.23 -9.93 -19.62
N ALA A 99 17.98 -10.17 -20.92
CA ALA A 99 17.47 -9.14 -21.82
C ALA A 99 16.11 -8.57 -21.36
N ASP A 100 15.20 -9.43 -20.93
CA ASP A 100 13.87 -9.05 -20.43
C ASP A 100 13.97 -8.28 -19.10
N LEU A 101 14.86 -8.71 -18.19
CA LEU A 101 15.18 -7.95 -16.98
C LEU A 101 15.69 -6.54 -17.31
N LEU A 102 16.66 -6.43 -18.19
CA LEU A 102 17.20 -5.12 -18.62
C LEU A 102 16.13 -4.24 -19.23
N SER A 103 15.19 -4.81 -19.97
CA SER A 103 14.11 -4.04 -20.61
C SER A 103 13.21 -3.35 -19.60
N GLY A 104 12.91 -4.02 -18.46
CA GLY A 104 12.08 -3.51 -17.36
C GLY A 104 12.80 -2.55 -16.42
N MET A 105 14.14 -2.45 -16.46
CA MET A 105 14.95 -1.66 -15.54
C MET A 105 15.38 -0.32 -16.15
N ASN A 106 15.64 0.70 -15.32
CA ASN A 106 16.21 1.99 -15.74
C ASN A 106 17.74 1.97 -15.57
N VAL A 107 18.40 1.08 -16.29
CA VAL A 107 19.85 0.90 -16.21
C VAL A 107 20.55 1.83 -17.19
N VAL A 108 21.62 2.50 -16.71
CA VAL A 108 22.55 3.24 -17.55
C VAL A 108 23.87 2.44 -17.59
N PRO A 109 24.24 1.84 -18.74
CA PRO A 109 25.45 1.05 -18.86
C PRO A 109 26.71 1.85 -18.48
N GLY A 110 27.57 1.23 -17.70
CA GLY A 110 28.81 1.84 -17.19
C GLY A 110 28.61 2.75 -15.98
N GLN A 111 27.37 3.03 -15.56
CA GLN A 111 27.09 3.87 -14.40
C GLN A 111 26.94 3.00 -13.15
N GLY A 112 27.65 3.35 -12.08
CA GLY A 112 27.54 2.67 -10.78
C GLY A 112 26.35 3.18 -9.96
N VAL A 113 26.25 2.69 -8.73
CA VAL A 113 25.21 3.11 -7.77
C VAL A 113 25.41 4.57 -7.40
N ASP A 114 24.38 5.40 -7.56
CA ASP A 114 24.35 6.76 -7.02
C ASP A 114 23.99 6.72 -5.52
N PHE A 115 25.02 6.59 -4.69
CA PHE A 115 24.84 6.58 -3.23
C PHE A 115 24.24 7.88 -2.70
N GLY A 116 24.39 9.01 -3.41
CA GLY A 116 23.78 10.28 -3.03
C GLY A 116 22.25 10.24 -3.20
N ALA A 117 21.77 9.70 -4.32
CA ALA A 117 20.34 9.51 -4.57
C ALA A 117 19.74 8.49 -3.59
N VAL A 118 20.42 7.38 -3.34
CA VAL A 118 20.01 6.37 -2.35
C VAL A 118 19.90 6.97 -0.96
N ALA A 119 20.93 7.71 -0.51
CA ALA A 119 20.93 8.34 0.80
C ALA A 119 19.77 9.34 0.96
N ARG A 120 19.51 10.18 -0.04
CA ARG A 120 18.37 11.12 -0.02
C ARG A 120 17.03 10.39 0.10
N THR A 121 16.88 9.30 -0.64
CA THR A 121 15.64 8.49 -0.61
C THR A 121 15.44 7.84 0.75
N LEU A 122 16.51 7.31 1.36
CA LEU A 122 16.46 6.71 2.70
C LEU A 122 16.20 7.75 3.79
N VAL A 123 16.82 8.94 3.71
CA VAL A 123 16.55 10.04 4.64
C VAL A 123 15.08 10.48 4.53
N LEU A 124 14.55 10.58 3.32
CA LEU A 124 13.12 10.88 3.10
C LEU A 124 12.22 9.83 3.74
N ALA A 125 12.56 8.54 3.59
CA ALA A 125 11.82 7.45 4.21
C ALA A 125 11.87 7.47 5.75
N LEU A 126 12.97 7.96 6.32
CA LEU A 126 13.16 8.06 7.77
C LEU A 126 12.39 9.23 8.40
N VAL A 127 12.22 10.31 7.64
CA VAL A 127 11.56 11.55 8.12
C VAL A 127 10.03 11.47 7.98
N LEU A 128 9.50 10.55 7.17
CA LEU A 128 8.06 10.34 6.95
C LEU A 128 7.44 9.50 8.06
#